data_907802d9be73425aa1f9663da75b50cf
#
_entry.id   907802d9be73425aa1f9663da75b50cf
#
_cell.length_a   1.000
_cell.length_b   1.000
_cell.length_c   1.000
_cell.angle_alpha   90.00
_cell.angle_beta   90.00
_cell.angle_gamma   90.00
#
_symmetry.space_group_name_H-M   'P 1'
#
loop_
_entity.id
_entity.type
_entity.pdbx_description
1 polymer ?
#
loop_
_entity_poly.entity_id
_entity_poly.type
_entity_poly.pdbx_seq_one_letter_code
_entity_poly.pdbx_strand_id
1 'polypeptide(L)'
;MSDRMIDGKPKLTDEEERSIRPLVLDDFVGQDQARQNMKVFIEAARGRGDALDHVLFAGPPGLGKTTLAQIVARELGVNFRSTSGPVIAKAGDLAALLTNLEERDVLFIDEIHRLSPAVEEVLYPAMEDFKLDLIIGEGPAARSVQIELAKFTLVGATTRAGLLTTPLRDRFGIPIRLNFYETAELCGIVTRGAKVLEMHISPEGALEIAMRSRGTPRIAGRLLRRVRDFASVYGGGEITKDIADKALSQLEVDSLGLDQLDHRYLNCIIHNYEGGPVGIETIAAALSEPRDALEEIVEPYLLQQGLIARTPRGRVVMAKAYKHLGLKRPESSPQDVQSSLFDETGVIDETDVDKFSD
;
A
#
# COMPACT_ATOMS: atom_id res chain seq x y z
N MET A 1 34.58 -7.53 -22.69
CA MET A 1 33.20 -8.00 -22.82
C MET A 1 32.91 -8.84 -21.59
N SER A 2 32.24 -8.27 -20.62
CA SER A 2 31.91 -8.93 -19.35
C SER A 2 30.40 -9.17 -19.33
N ASP A 3 30.06 -10.45 -19.51
CA ASP A 3 28.70 -10.97 -19.35
C ASP A 3 28.23 -10.71 -17.90
N ARG A 4 27.34 -9.75 -17.71
CA ARG A 4 26.55 -9.66 -16.49
C ARG A 4 25.38 -10.64 -16.61
N MET A 5 25.64 -11.88 -16.24
CA MET A 5 24.58 -12.83 -15.90
C MET A 5 23.83 -12.27 -14.69
N ILE A 6 22.58 -11.90 -14.89
CA ILE A 6 21.63 -11.63 -13.80
C ILE A 6 21.33 -13.02 -13.22
N ASP A 7 21.93 -13.31 -12.08
CA ASP A 7 21.72 -14.57 -11.35
C ASP A 7 20.29 -14.58 -10.82
N GLY A 8 19.40 -15.34 -11.48
CA GLY A 8 17.98 -15.46 -11.15
C GLY A 8 17.67 -16.32 -9.92
N LYS A 9 18.66 -16.56 -9.04
CA LYS A 9 18.44 -17.25 -7.77
C LYS A 9 17.79 -16.29 -6.78
N PRO A 10 16.69 -16.69 -6.11
CA PRO A 10 16.10 -15.90 -5.04
C PRO A 10 17.18 -15.60 -3.99
N LYS A 11 17.28 -14.32 -3.59
CA LYS A 11 18.18 -13.97 -2.49
C LYS A 11 17.63 -14.62 -1.22
N LEU A 12 18.48 -15.08 -0.30
CA LEU A 12 18.10 -15.64 1.00
C LEU A 12 17.06 -14.76 1.75
N THR A 13 17.15 -13.43 1.58
CA THR A 13 16.18 -12.48 2.11
C THR A 13 14.77 -12.65 1.54
N ASP A 14 14.60 -13.09 0.30
CA ASP A 14 13.29 -13.28 -0.34
C ASP A 14 12.61 -14.57 0.15
N GLU A 15 13.40 -15.62 0.43
CA GLU A 15 12.90 -16.87 1.02
C GLU A 15 12.46 -16.67 2.47
N GLU A 16 13.25 -15.96 3.27
CA GLU A 16 12.88 -15.58 4.64
C GLU A 16 11.64 -14.67 4.68
N GLU A 17 11.50 -13.76 3.73
CA GLU A 17 10.30 -12.91 3.63
C GLU A 17 9.06 -13.71 3.27
N ARG A 18 9.19 -14.72 2.41
CA ARG A 18 8.10 -15.65 2.07
C ARG A 18 7.70 -16.52 3.27
N SER A 19 8.66 -16.95 4.08
CA SER A 19 8.39 -17.81 5.24
C SER A 19 7.58 -17.10 6.34
N ILE A 20 7.73 -15.78 6.48
CA ILE A 20 7.00 -14.99 7.48
C ILE A 20 5.54 -14.70 7.05
N ARG A 21 5.23 -14.76 5.75
CA ARG A 21 3.89 -14.44 5.23
C ARG A 21 2.86 -15.47 5.70
N PRO A 22 1.64 -15.03 6.08
CA PRO A 22 0.54 -15.95 6.35
C PRO A 22 0.14 -16.71 5.07
N LEU A 23 -0.27 -17.95 5.25
CA LEU A 23 -0.64 -18.84 4.15
C LEU A 23 -2.15 -19.07 4.05
N VAL A 24 -2.89 -18.78 5.13
CA VAL A 24 -4.36 -18.94 5.24
C VAL A 24 -4.95 -17.68 5.86
N LEU A 25 -6.26 -17.46 5.66
CA LEU A 25 -6.96 -16.29 6.20
C LEU A 25 -6.94 -16.23 7.73
N ASP A 26 -6.99 -17.36 8.40
CA ASP A 26 -6.99 -17.40 9.87
C ASP A 26 -5.64 -16.94 10.46
N ASP A 27 -4.54 -17.07 9.73
CA ASP A 27 -3.22 -16.58 10.09
C ASP A 27 -2.99 -15.10 9.73
N PHE A 28 -3.88 -14.53 8.94
CA PHE A 28 -3.77 -13.15 8.48
C PHE A 28 -4.26 -12.20 9.58
N VAL A 29 -3.34 -11.51 10.23
CA VAL A 29 -3.62 -10.57 11.33
C VAL A 29 -4.14 -9.25 10.77
N GLY A 30 -5.13 -8.67 11.44
CA GLY A 30 -5.72 -7.39 11.10
C GLY A 30 -6.67 -7.41 9.92
N GLN A 31 -7.10 -6.24 9.47
CA GLN A 31 -8.06 -6.07 8.37
C GLN A 31 -9.36 -6.90 8.58
N ASP A 32 -9.87 -6.96 9.81
CA ASP A 32 -10.90 -7.92 10.24
C ASP A 32 -12.13 -7.92 9.36
N GLN A 33 -12.66 -6.75 8.98
CA GLN A 33 -13.81 -6.66 8.10
C GLN A 33 -13.53 -7.26 6.71
N ALA A 34 -12.36 -6.94 6.14
CA ALA A 34 -11.95 -7.46 4.83
C ALA A 34 -11.78 -8.98 4.88
N ARG A 35 -11.14 -9.48 5.95
CA ARG A 35 -10.91 -10.90 6.18
C ARG A 35 -12.21 -11.69 6.35
N GLN A 36 -13.14 -11.18 7.17
CA GLN A 36 -14.45 -11.81 7.38
C GLN A 36 -15.25 -11.86 6.09
N ASN A 37 -15.32 -10.77 5.33
CA ASN A 37 -16.02 -10.74 4.06
C ASN A 37 -15.40 -11.72 3.06
N MET A 38 -14.07 -11.73 2.93
CA MET A 38 -13.38 -12.67 2.04
C MET A 38 -13.63 -14.12 2.40
N LYS A 39 -13.68 -14.46 3.70
CA LYS A 39 -13.99 -15.81 4.14
C LYS A 39 -15.36 -16.26 3.64
N VAL A 40 -16.39 -15.41 3.80
CA VAL A 40 -17.75 -15.70 3.32
C VAL A 40 -17.78 -15.87 1.79
N PHE A 41 -17.13 -14.97 1.04
CA PHE A 41 -17.13 -15.03 -0.42
C PHE A 41 -16.42 -16.28 -0.95
N ILE A 42 -15.27 -16.63 -0.37
CA ILE A 42 -14.52 -17.83 -0.72
C ILE A 42 -15.32 -19.10 -0.42
N GLU A 43 -15.91 -19.21 0.78
CA GLU A 43 -16.73 -20.36 1.16
C GLU A 43 -17.95 -20.53 0.24
N ALA A 44 -18.61 -19.42 -0.12
CA ALA A 44 -19.74 -19.43 -1.03
C ALA A 44 -19.34 -19.86 -2.46
N ALA A 45 -18.24 -19.34 -3.01
CA ALA A 45 -17.72 -19.71 -4.33
C ALA A 45 -17.34 -21.20 -4.37
N ARG A 46 -16.64 -21.70 -3.33
CA ARG A 46 -16.29 -23.12 -3.20
C ARG A 46 -17.54 -24.01 -3.13
N GLY A 47 -18.53 -23.60 -2.36
CA GLY A 47 -19.79 -24.37 -2.21
C GLY A 47 -20.58 -24.49 -3.52
N ARG A 48 -20.53 -23.49 -4.38
CA ARG A 48 -21.14 -23.51 -5.71
C ARG A 48 -20.29 -24.21 -6.78
N GLY A 49 -18.96 -24.32 -6.54
CA GLY A 49 -18.01 -24.80 -7.54
C GLY A 49 -17.70 -23.78 -8.64
N ASP A 50 -18.01 -22.49 -8.41
CA ASP A 50 -17.81 -21.39 -9.35
C ASP A 50 -16.48 -20.66 -9.12
N ALA A 51 -16.05 -19.88 -10.11
CA ALA A 51 -15.01 -18.87 -9.90
C ALA A 51 -15.53 -17.80 -8.91
N LEU A 52 -14.62 -17.26 -8.08
CA LEU A 52 -14.93 -16.12 -7.22
C LEU A 52 -15.10 -14.87 -8.10
N ASP A 53 -16.00 -13.97 -7.72
CA ASP A 53 -16.11 -12.65 -8.35
C ASP A 53 -14.76 -11.92 -8.31
N HIS A 54 -14.53 -11.03 -9.28
CA HIS A 54 -13.28 -10.28 -9.38
C HIS A 54 -13.07 -9.38 -8.16
N VAL A 55 -11.87 -9.39 -7.60
CA VAL A 55 -11.48 -8.70 -6.36
C VAL A 55 -10.53 -7.56 -6.64
N LEU A 56 -10.79 -6.39 -6.08
CA LEU A 56 -9.88 -5.24 -6.12
C LEU A 56 -9.35 -4.93 -4.71
N PHE A 57 -8.04 -5.10 -4.51
CA PHE A 57 -7.37 -4.65 -3.30
C PHE A 57 -6.78 -3.26 -3.49
N ALA A 58 -7.28 -2.27 -2.78
CA ALA A 58 -6.79 -0.90 -2.81
C ALA A 58 -6.18 -0.51 -1.47
N GLY A 59 -5.08 0.24 -1.47
CA GLY A 59 -4.46 0.78 -0.25
C GLY A 59 -2.96 0.99 -0.39
N PRO A 60 -2.33 1.68 0.57
CA PRO A 60 -0.90 1.96 0.60
C PRO A 60 -0.02 0.73 0.37
N PRO A 61 1.25 0.90 -0.04
CA PRO A 61 2.16 -0.23 -0.23
C PRO A 61 2.47 -0.92 1.12
N GLY A 62 2.74 -2.23 1.07
CA GLY A 62 3.19 -2.99 2.24
C GLY A 62 2.09 -3.50 3.18
N LEU A 63 0.81 -3.33 2.85
CA LEU A 63 -0.34 -3.75 3.68
C LEU A 63 -0.79 -5.21 3.48
N GLY A 64 -0.15 -5.96 2.57
CA GLY A 64 -0.45 -7.38 2.37
C GLY A 64 -1.37 -7.70 1.19
N LYS A 65 -1.60 -6.78 0.21
CA LYS A 65 -2.43 -7.02 -0.99
C LYS A 65 -2.05 -8.31 -1.72
N THR A 66 -0.78 -8.46 -2.06
CA THR A 66 -0.26 -9.67 -2.73
C THR A 66 -0.40 -10.93 -1.87
N THR A 67 -0.21 -10.80 -0.56
CA THR A 67 -0.38 -11.92 0.39
C THR A 67 -1.84 -12.38 0.43
N LEU A 68 -2.79 -11.44 0.52
CA LEU A 68 -4.22 -11.77 0.47
C LEU A 68 -4.60 -12.43 -0.85
N ALA A 69 -4.09 -11.95 -1.99
CA ALA A 69 -4.34 -12.57 -3.29
C ALA A 69 -3.85 -14.03 -3.34
N GLN A 70 -2.69 -14.32 -2.78
CA GLN A 70 -2.16 -15.68 -2.67
C GLN A 70 -3.01 -16.56 -1.75
N ILE A 71 -3.46 -16.00 -0.62
CA ILE A 71 -4.37 -16.69 0.31
C ILE A 71 -5.69 -17.03 -0.38
N VAL A 72 -6.27 -16.09 -1.13
CA VAL A 72 -7.53 -16.32 -1.89
C VAL A 72 -7.39 -17.54 -2.80
N ALA A 73 -6.34 -17.61 -3.62
CA ALA A 73 -6.13 -18.75 -4.51
C ALA A 73 -5.94 -20.05 -3.73
N ARG A 74 -5.19 -20.03 -2.64
CA ARG A 74 -4.94 -21.19 -1.80
C ARG A 74 -6.22 -21.69 -1.11
N GLU A 75 -7.01 -20.79 -0.57
CA GLU A 75 -8.29 -21.12 0.07
C GLU A 75 -9.33 -21.66 -0.95
N LEU A 76 -9.31 -21.15 -2.18
CA LEU A 76 -10.12 -21.68 -3.28
C LEU A 76 -9.61 -23.04 -3.78
N GLY A 77 -8.34 -23.39 -3.53
CA GLY A 77 -7.70 -24.63 -4.00
C GLY A 77 -7.41 -24.61 -5.51
N VAL A 78 -7.05 -23.44 -6.07
CA VAL A 78 -6.81 -23.22 -7.49
C VAL A 78 -5.40 -22.66 -7.75
N ASN A 79 -4.97 -22.63 -9.02
CA ASN A 79 -3.67 -22.09 -9.39
C ASN A 79 -3.66 -20.56 -9.20
N PHE A 80 -2.47 -20.06 -8.85
CA PHE A 80 -2.19 -18.63 -8.71
C PHE A 80 -1.19 -18.18 -9.76
N ARG A 81 -1.62 -17.29 -10.65
CA ARG A 81 -0.73 -16.64 -11.62
C ARG A 81 -0.60 -15.17 -11.28
N SER A 82 0.62 -14.67 -11.27
CA SER A 82 0.87 -13.27 -10.89
C SER A 82 1.65 -12.52 -11.94
N THR A 83 1.26 -11.29 -12.17
CA THR A 83 1.92 -10.31 -13.02
C THR A 83 1.75 -8.91 -12.44
N SER A 84 2.21 -7.89 -13.16
CA SER A 84 1.98 -6.48 -12.78
C SER A 84 1.63 -5.64 -13.99
N GLY A 85 0.92 -4.52 -13.75
CA GLY A 85 0.52 -3.58 -14.82
C GLY A 85 1.68 -3.17 -15.73
N PRO A 86 2.85 -2.74 -15.17
CA PRO A 86 4.01 -2.37 -15.99
C PRO A 86 4.58 -3.49 -16.88
N VAL A 87 4.39 -4.75 -16.53
CA VAL A 87 4.89 -5.91 -17.31
C VAL A 87 3.99 -6.19 -18.51
N ILE A 88 2.70 -5.87 -18.42
CA ILE A 88 1.74 -6.04 -19.52
C ILE A 88 1.84 -4.82 -20.44
N ALA A 89 2.76 -4.85 -21.38
CA ALA A 89 3.02 -3.71 -22.26
C ALA A 89 1.97 -3.56 -23.36
N LYS A 90 1.38 -4.65 -23.85
CA LYS A 90 0.43 -4.68 -24.96
C LYS A 90 -0.67 -5.72 -24.77
N ALA A 91 -1.76 -5.57 -25.51
CA ALA A 91 -2.92 -6.47 -25.49
C ALA A 91 -2.56 -7.95 -25.70
N GLY A 92 -1.58 -8.25 -26.54
CA GLY A 92 -1.10 -9.62 -26.79
C GLY A 92 -0.45 -10.27 -25.58
N ASP A 93 0.21 -9.49 -24.69
CA ASP A 93 0.80 -10.01 -23.45
C ASP A 93 -0.30 -10.46 -22.49
N LEU A 94 -1.37 -9.64 -22.37
CA LEU A 94 -2.54 -10.00 -21.55
C LEU A 94 -3.28 -11.21 -22.14
N ALA A 95 -3.46 -11.25 -23.46
CA ALA A 95 -4.11 -12.36 -24.14
C ALA A 95 -3.38 -13.68 -23.88
N ALA A 96 -2.06 -13.69 -23.95
CA ALA A 96 -1.25 -14.87 -23.65
C ALA A 96 -1.40 -15.35 -22.19
N LEU A 97 -1.57 -14.42 -21.24
CA LEU A 97 -1.83 -14.78 -19.84
C LEU A 97 -3.23 -15.38 -19.66
N LEU A 98 -4.27 -14.75 -20.25
CA LEU A 98 -5.66 -15.16 -20.10
C LEU A 98 -5.95 -16.51 -20.75
N THR A 99 -5.41 -16.78 -21.93
CA THR A 99 -5.62 -18.05 -22.68
C THR A 99 -4.94 -19.25 -22.02
N ASN A 100 -4.00 -19.03 -21.09
CA ASN A 100 -3.31 -20.07 -20.33
C ASN A 100 -3.92 -20.32 -18.95
N LEU A 101 -5.04 -19.66 -18.60
CA LEU A 101 -5.74 -19.91 -17.34
C LEU A 101 -6.62 -21.16 -17.46
N GLU A 102 -6.69 -21.91 -16.39
CA GLU A 102 -7.61 -23.03 -16.21
C GLU A 102 -8.88 -22.57 -15.47
N GLU A 103 -9.89 -23.42 -15.42
CA GLU A 103 -11.16 -23.13 -14.73
C GLU A 103 -10.92 -22.73 -13.27
N ARG A 104 -11.46 -21.58 -12.88
CA ARG A 104 -11.41 -20.97 -11.55
C ARG A 104 -10.02 -20.47 -11.11
N ASP A 105 -9.01 -20.51 -11.97
CA ASP A 105 -7.69 -19.95 -11.67
C ASP A 105 -7.77 -18.50 -11.19
N VAL A 106 -6.82 -18.12 -10.36
CA VAL A 106 -6.65 -16.73 -9.90
C VAL A 106 -5.53 -16.05 -10.69
N LEU A 107 -5.88 -15.03 -11.45
CA LEU A 107 -4.93 -14.10 -12.05
C LEU A 107 -4.77 -12.87 -11.17
N PHE A 108 -3.56 -12.63 -10.66
CA PHE A 108 -3.23 -11.45 -9.87
C PHE A 108 -2.46 -10.43 -10.72
N ILE A 109 -2.95 -9.20 -10.76
CA ILE A 109 -2.27 -8.06 -11.42
C ILE A 109 -1.95 -7.01 -10.36
N ASP A 110 -0.66 -6.90 -10.00
CA ASP A 110 -0.19 -5.82 -9.12
C ASP A 110 -0.09 -4.50 -9.89
N GLU A 111 -0.27 -3.37 -9.20
CA GLU A 111 -0.27 -2.02 -9.77
C GLU A 111 -1.16 -1.91 -11.04
N ILE A 112 -2.37 -2.47 -10.96
CA ILE A 112 -3.31 -2.57 -12.09
C ILE A 112 -3.64 -1.20 -12.69
N HIS A 113 -3.56 -0.11 -11.93
CA HIS A 113 -3.74 1.27 -12.41
C HIS A 113 -2.69 1.72 -13.42
N ARG A 114 -1.64 0.93 -13.66
CA ARG A 114 -0.58 1.20 -14.64
C ARG A 114 -0.78 0.47 -15.96
N LEU A 115 -1.90 -0.21 -16.13
CA LEU A 115 -2.28 -0.75 -17.43
C LEU A 115 -2.50 0.37 -18.45
N SER A 116 -2.12 0.13 -19.70
CA SER A 116 -2.44 1.07 -20.78
C SER A 116 -3.93 0.95 -21.15
N PRO A 117 -4.56 2.02 -21.69
CA PRO A 117 -5.95 1.97 -22.13
C PRO A 117 -6.25 0.83 -23.11
N ALA A 118 -5.33 0.55 -24.04
CA ALA A 118 -5.48 -0.55 -25.00
C ALA A 118 -5.50 -1.94 -24.34
N VAL A 119 -4.81 -2.11 -23.22
CA VAL A 119 -4.84 -3.35 -22.43
C VAL A 119 -6.11 -3.44 -21.59
N GLU A 120 -6.57 -2.31 -21.03
CA GLU A 120 -7.84 -2.27 -20.29
C GLU A 120 -9.03 -2.64 -21.17
N GLU A 121 -9.09 -2.15 -22.41
CA GLU A 121 -10.15 -2.45 -23.38
C GLU A 121 -10.27 -3.95 -23.67
N VAL A 122 -9.15 -4.67 -23.71
CA VAL A 122 -9.15 -6.13 -23.88
C VAL A 122 -9.55 -6.85 -22.58
N LEU A 123 -9.26 -6.25 -21.42
CA LEU A 123 -9.58 -6.84 -20.12
C LEU A 123 -11.09 -6.78 -19.83
N TYR A 124 -11.82 -5.78 -20.33
CA TYR A 124 -13.24 -5.61 -20.03
C TYR A 124 -14.10 -6.81 -20.46
N PRO A 125 -14.11 -7.26 -21.72
CA PRO A 125 -14.90 -8.43 -22.12
C PRO A 125 -14.39 -9.73 -21.47
N ALA A 126 -13.10 -9.82 -21.15
CA ALA A 126 -12.54 -10.95 -20.45
C ALA A 126 -13.09 -11.08 -19.02
N MET A 127 -13.35 -9.95 -18.33
CA MET A 127 -13.92 -9.93 -17.00
C MET A 127 -15.45 -10.15 -16.99
N GLU A 128 -16.17 -9.61 -17.97
CA GLU A 128 -17.64 -9.66 -18.00
C GLU A 128 -18.16 -10.98 -18.59
N ASP A 129 -17.64 -11.33 -19.78
CA ASP A 129 -18.19 -12.40 -20.61
C ASP A 129 -17.25 -13.61 -20.71
N PHE A 130 -16.06 -13.56 -20.12
CA PHE A 130 -14.98 -14.56 -20.28
C PHE A 130 -14.64 -14.77 -21.76
N LYS A 131 -14.57 -13.68 -22.51
CA LYS A 131 -14.26 -13.65 -23.93
C LYS A 131 -13.10 -12.69 -24.20
N LEU A 132 -12.31 -13.05 -25.19
CA LEU A 132 -11.18 -12.27 -25.63
C LEU A 132 -11.33 -11.95 -27.11
N ASP A 133 -11.44 -10.68 -27.46
CA ASP A 133 -11.49 -10.22 -28.84
C ASP A 133 -10.09 -9.79 -29.30
N LEU A 134 -9.54 -10.50 -30.26
CA LEU A 134 -8.23 -10.21 -30.83
C LEU A 134 -8.36 -9.82 -32.29
N ILE A 135 -7.66 -8.75 -32.69
CA ILE A 135 -7.51 -8.39 -34.11
C ILE A 135 -6.22 -9.05 -34.61
N ILE A 136 -6.37 -9.97 -35.57
CA ILE A 136 -5.27 -10.66 -36.21
C ILE A 136 -5.06 -10.11 -37.61
N GLY A 137 -3.84 -9.70 -37.92
CA GLY A 137 -3.46 -9.08 -39.21
C GLY A 137 -3.41 -7.56 -39.13
N GLU A 138 -3.02 -6.95 -40.22
CA GLU A 138 -2.91 -5.48 -40.38
C GLU A 138 -3.70 -4.98 -41.55
N GLY A 139 -4.15 -3.73 -41.50
CA GLY A 139 -4.87 -3.05 -42.58
C GLY A 139 -6.25 -3.66 -42.92
N PRO A 140 -6.72 -3.56 -44.15
CA PRO A 140 -8.05 -4.02 -44.56
C PRO A 140 -8.27 -5.54 -44.49
N ALA A 141 -7.21 -6.32 -44.32
CA ALA A 141 -7.26 -7.79 -44.15
C ALA A 141 -7.32 -8.22 -42.71
N ALA A 142 -7.31 -7.30 -41.75
CA ALA A 142 -7.41 -7.62 -40.31
C ALA A 142 -8.75 -8.31 -40.03
N ARG A 143 -8.72 -9.37 -39.23
CA ARG A 143 -9.90 -10.12 -38.78
C ARG A 143 -10.00 -10.11 -37.27
N SER A 144 -11.20 -9.86 -36.78
CA SER A 144 -11.48 -10.08 -35.35
C SER A 144 -11.74 -11.57 -35.09
N VAL A 145 -11.05 -12.13 -34.11
CA VAL A 145 -11.23 -13.51 -33.63
C VAL A 145 -11.62 -13.41 -32.17
N GLN A 146 -12.77 -14.00 -31.83
CA GLN A 146 -13.23 -14.12 -30.46
C GLN A 146 -12.80 -15.49 -29.90
N ILE A 147 -12.14 -15.47 -28.74
CA ILE A 147 -11.69 -16.66 -28.03
C ILE A 147 -12.50 -16.75 -26.73
N GLU A 148 -13.09 -17.91 -26.45
CA GLU A 148 -13.70 -18.19 -25.15
C GLU A 148 -12.61 -18.51 -24.14
N LEU A 149 -12.71 -17.93 -22.94
CA LEU A 149 -11.79 -18.13 -21.83
C LEU A 149 -12.44 -19.05 -20.77
N ALA A 150 -11.61 -19.82 -20.08
CA ALA A 150 -12.04 -20.47 -18.84
C ALA A 150 -12.48 -19.41 -17.83
N LYS A 151 -13.51 -19.70 -17.04
CA LYS A 151 -13.95 -18.79 -15.98
C LYS A 151 -12.85 -18.65 -14.92
N PHE A 152 -12.39 -17.45 -14.69
CA PHE A 152 -11.30 -17.15 -13.78
C PHE A 152 -11.66 -16.02 -12.81
N THR A 153 -10.88 -15.89 -11.76
CA THR A 153 -10.95 -14.75 -10.84
C THR A 153 -9.80 -13.79 -11.10
N LEU A 154 -10.12 -12.55 -11.46
CA LEU A 154 -9.12 -11.49 -11.48
C LEU A 154 -9.00 -10.86 -10.08
N VAL A 155 -7.79 -10.81 -9.55
CA VAL A 155 -7.47 -10.06 -8.34
C VAL A 155 -6.56 -8.89 -8.73
N GLY A 156 -7.11 -7.69 -8.76
CA GLY A 156 -6.35 -6.45 -8.99
C GLY A 156 -5.82 -5.88 -7.68
N ALA A 157 -4.60 -5.36 -7.71
CA ALA A 157 -4.05 -4.58 -6.60
C ALA A 157 -3.62 -3.19 -7.07
N THR A 158 -3.88 -2.17 -6.25
CA THR A 158 -3.49 -0.80 -6.55
C THR A 158 -3.11 -0.02 -5.31
N THR A 159 -2.10 0.82 -5.41
CA THR A 159 -1.77 1.84 -4.42
C THR A 159 -2.54 3.14 -4.65
N ARG A 160 -3.04 3.37 -5.87
CA ARG A 160 -3.68 4.60 -6.35
C ARG A 160 -5.06 4.31 -6.94
N ALA A 161 -6.04 3.97 -6.11
CA ALA A 161 -7.41 3.65 -6.57
C ALA A 161 -8.06 4.77 -7.40
N GLY A 162 -7.68 6.03 -7.16
CA GLY A 162 -8.18 7.17 -7.94
C GLY A 162 -7.65 7.27 -9.37
N LEU A 163 -6.62 6.50 -9.75
CA LEU A 163 -6.10 6.44 -11.11
C LEU A 163 -6.76 5.32 -11.95
N LEU A 164 -7.54 4.43 -11.33
CA LEU A 164 -8.31 3.45 -12.08
C LEU A 164 -9.43 4.13 -12.85
N THR A 165 -9.60 3.72 -14.09
CA THR A 165 -10.77 4.14 -14.89
C THR A 165 -12.06 3.66 -14.24
N THR A 166 -13.13 4.43 -14.32
CA THR A 166 -14.43 4.02 -13.80
C THR A 166 -14.90 2.69 -14.39
N PRO A 167 -14.79 2.46 -15.72
CA PRO A 167 -15.18 1.19 -16.31
C PRO A 167 -14.43 -0.03 -15.74
N LEU A 168 -13.11 0.10 -15.49
CA LEU A 168 -12.35 -1.00 -14.90
C LEU A 168 -12.76 -1.24 -13.45
N ARG A 169 -12.91 -0.17 -12.68
CA ARG A 169 -13.26 -0.28 -11.25
C ARG A 169 -14.61 -0.94 -11.03
N ASP A 170 -15.62 -0.59 -11.85
CA ASP A 170 -17.00 -1.06 -11.69
C ASP A 170 -17.16 -2.55 -12.05
N ARG A 171 -16.17 -3.15 -12.72
CA ARG A 171 -16.12 -4.59 -13.03
C ARG A 171 -15.61 -5.47 -11.89
N PHE A 172 -15.08 -4.85 -10.83
CA PHE A 172 -14.72 -5.59 -9.63
C PHE A 172 -15.93 -5.72 -8.69
N GLY A 173 -16.49 -6.92 -8.60
CA GLY A 173 -17.62 -7.21 -7.71
C GLY A 173 -17.26 -7.13 -6.23
N ILE A 174 -15.98 -7.29 -5.89
CA ILE A 174 -15.48 -7.29 -4.50
C ILE A 174 -14.39 -6.23 -4.32
N PRO A 175 -14.73 -4.95 -4.12
CA PRO A 175 -13.75 -3.91 -3.80
C PRO A 175 -13.41 -3.95 -2.30
N ILE A 176 -12.12 -4.09 -1.98
CA ILE A 176 -11.61 -4.13 -0.61
C ILE A 176 -10.53 -3.06 -0.45
N ARG A 177 -10.73 -2.19 0.53
CA ARG A 177 -9.74 -1.19 0.93
C ARG A 177 -8.98 -1.69 2.16
N LEU A 178 -7.66 -1.77 2.05
CA LEU A 178 -6.77 -2.09 3.15
C LEU A 178 -6.32 -0.80 3.84
N ASN A 179 -6.37 -0.80 5.15
CA ASN A 179 -5.97 0.31 6.00
C ASN A 179 -4.61 0.01 6.66
N PHE A 180 -3.98 1.07 7.19
CA PHE A 180 -2.82 0.89 8.04
C PHE A 180 -3.20 0.07 9.29
N TYR A 181 -2.25 -0.74 9.73
CA TYR A 181 -2.42 -1.61 10.90
C TYR A 181 -2.24 -0.82 12.19
N GLU A 182 -2.98 -1.22 13.20
CA GLU A 182 -2.77 -0.73 14.56
C GLU A 182 -1.50 -1.34 15.17
N THR A 183 -0.95 -0.66 16.17
CA THR A 183 0.29 -1.13 16.83
C THR A 183 0.11 -2.51 17.44
N ALA A 184 -1.05 -2.81 18.01
CA ALA A 184 -1.36 -4.12 18.60
C ALA A 184 -1.34 -5.24 17.55
N GLU A 185 -1.91 -4.99 16.37
CA GLU A 185 -1.89 -5.93 15.23
C GLU A 185 -0.47 -6.18 14.73
N LEU A 186 0.33 -5.10 14.59
CA LEU A 186 1.73 -5.21 14.19
C LEU A 186 2.58 -5.95 15.22
N CYS A 187 2.30 -5.77 16.51
CA CYS A 187 2.96 -6.52 17.59
C CYS A 187 2.73 -8.04 17.44
N GLY A 188 1.49 -8.44 17.11
CA GLY A 188 1.17 -9.83 16.79
C GLY A 188 1.94 -10.35 15.55
N ILE A 189 2.05 -9.53 14.51
CA ILE A 189 2.81 -9.87 13.29
C ILE A 189 4.30 -10.02 13.59
N VAL A 190 4.88 -9.10 14.39
CA VAL A 190 6.29 -9.14 14.81
C VAL A 190 6.57 -10.38 15.65
N THR A 191 5.73 -10.68 16.65
CA THR A 191 5.86 -11.85 17.51
C THR A 191 5.78 -13.14 16.71
N ARG A 192 4.82 -13.27 15.79
CA ARG A 192 4.73 -14.41 14.89
C ARG A 192 5.96 -14.50 13.97
N GLY A 193 6.41 -13.37 13.42
CA GLY A 193 7.61 -13.32 12.59
C GLY A 193 8.87 -13.76 13.33
N ALA A 194 9.04 -13.34 14.59
CA ALA A 194 10.15 -13.77 15.44
C ALA A 194 10.13 -15.29 15.68
N LYS A 195 8.94 -15.87 15.92
CA LYS A 195 8.77 -17.31 16.07
C LYS A 195 9.17 -18.08 14.80
N VAL A 196 8.78 -17.59 13.64
CA VAL A 196 9.15 -18.19 12.33
C VAL A 196 10.66 -18.10 12.08
N LEU A 197 11.31 -17.05 12.57
CA LEU A 197 12.76 -16.85 12.49
C LEU A 197 13.52 -17.53 13.64
N GLU A 198 12.83 -18.31 14.47
CA GLU A 198 13.40 -19.02 15.63
C GLU A 198 14.11 -18.09 16.63
N MET A 199 13.58 -16.87 16.79
CA MET A 199 14.12 -15.84 17.68
C MET A 199 13.25 -15.64 18.93
N HIS A 200 13.90 -15.50 20.07
CA HIS A 200 13.25 -15.06 21.29
C HIS A 200 13.03 -13.53 21.23
N ILE A 201 11.82 -13.10 21.52
CA ILE A 201 11.44 -11.68 21.57
C ILE A 201 10.59 -11.41 22.81
N SER A 202 10.95 -10.37 23.58
CA SER A 202 10.10 -9.91 24.65
C SER A 202 8.87 -9.15 24.15
N PRO A 203 7.76 -9.11 24.91
CA PRO A 203 6.59 -8.31 24.54
C PRO A 203 6.93 -6.83 24.28
N GLU A 204 7.81 -6.26 25.11
CA GLU A 204 8.27 -4.88 24.99
C GLU A 204 9.15 -4.66 23.77
N GLY A 205 10.00 -5.64 23.40
CA GLY A 205 10.79 -5.61 22.18
C GLY A 205 9.92 -5.68 20.91
N ALA A 206 8.88 -6.53 20.94
CA ALA A 206 7.91 -6.61 19.86
C ALA A 206 7.11 -5.31 19.71
N LEU A 207 6.71 -4.70 20.84
CA LEU A 207 6.00 -3.42 20.85
C LEU A 207 6.88 -2.28 20.28
N GLU A 208 8.17 -2.23 20.65
CA GLU A 208 9.10 -1.21 20.16
C GLU A 208 9.26 -1.28 18.63
N ILE A 209 9.39 -2.48 18.06
CA ILE A 209 9.43 -2.69 16.60
C ILE A 209 8.09 -2.30 15.98
N ALA A 210 6.98 -2.70 16.57
CA ALA A 210 5.63 -2.43 16.04
C ALA A 210 5.33 -0.93 15.96
N MET A 211 5.67 -0.17 17.03
CA MET A 211 5.46 1.29 17.06
C MET A 211 6.20 2.01 15.93
N ARG A 212 7.42 1.57 15.58
CA ARG A 212 8.23 2.18 14.52
C ARG A 212 7.97 1.58 13.14
N SER A 213 6.98 0.69 13.00
CA SER A 213 6.67 0.00 11.74
C SER A 213 5.73 0.75 10.81
N ARG A 214 5.40 2.01 11.11
CA ARG A 214 4.60 2.90 10.23
C ARG A 214 3.26 2.30 9.81
N GLY A 215 2.62 1.52 10.65
CA GLY A 215 1.34 0.88 10.32
C GLY A 215 1.42 -0.18 9.21
N THR A 216 2.62 -0.69 8.84
CA THR A 216 2.76 -1.60 7.70
C THR A 216 3.50 -2.90 8.04
N PRO A 217 2.90 -4.07 7.74
CA PRO A 217 3.53 -5.37 7.94
C PRO A 217 4.88 -5.54 7.23
N ARG A 218 5.05 -4.97 6.03
CA ARG A 218 6.31 -5.03 5.28
C ARG A 218 7.45 -4.37 6.04
N ILE A 219 7.19 -3.18 6.62
CA ILE A 219 8.20 -2.48 7.43
C ILE A 219 8.46 -3.25 8.71
N ALA A 220 7.42 -3.74 9.41
CA ALA A 220 7.56 -4.56 10.60
C ALA A 220 8.47 -5.77 10.36
N GLY A 221 8.24 -6.52 9.29
CA GLY A 221 9.09 -7.66 8.93
C GLY A 221 10.53 -7.26 8.55
N ARG A 222 10.72 -6.10 7.90
CA ARG A 222 12.05 -5.55 7.59
C ARG A 222 12.80 -5.16 8.86
N LEU A 223 12.15 -4.42 9.76
CA LEU A 223 12.75 -3.99 11.02
C LEU A 223 13.06 -5.18 11.92
N LEU A 224 12.16 -6.14 12.03
CA LEU A 224 12.38 -7.37 12.81
C LEU A 224 13.67 -8.08 12.36
N ARG A 225 13.89 -8.26 11.06
CA ARG A 225 15.10 -8.89 10.55
C ARG A 225 16.37 -8.10 10.88
N ARG A 226 16.31 -6.78 10.79
CA ARG A 226 17.47 -5.94 11.17
C ARG A 226 17.72 -6.00 12.67
N VAL A 227 16.68 -5.89 13.50
CA VAL A 227 16.82 -6.01 14.96
C VAL A 227 17.34 -7.39 15.35
N ARG A 228 16.93 -8.46 14.67
CA ARG A 228 17.49 -9.81 14.83
C ARG A 228 19.02 -9.82 14.67
N ASP A 229 19.53 -9.17 13.62
CA ASP A 229 20.97 -9.12 13.37
C ASP A 229 21.71 -8.47 14.56
N PHE A 230 21.15 -7.40 15.13
CA PHE A 230 21.67 -6.75 16.32
C PHE A 230 21.56 -7.63 17.58
N ALA A 231 20.44 -8.31 17.77
CA ALA A 231 20.24 -9.22 18.89
C ALA A 231 21.23 -10.38 18.87
N SER A 232 21.54 -10.91 17.69
CA SER A 232 22.53 -11.97 17.51
C SER A 232 23.95 -11.53 17.88
N VAL A 233 24.29 -10.25 17.63
CA VAL A 233 25.64 -9.73 17.92
C VAL A 233 25.77 -9.17 19.31
N TYR A 234 24.77 -8.46 19.81
CA TYR A 234 24.86 -7.68 21.05
C TYR A 234 23.90 -8.14 22.15
N GLY A 235 22.87 -8.92 21.81
CA GLY A 235 21.75 -9.27 22.72
C GLY A 235 21.73 -10.71 23.19
N GLY A 236 22.78 -11.49 22.96
CA GLY A 236 22.79 -12.91 23.34
C GLY A 236 21.71 -13.77 22.67
N GLY A 237 21.13 -13.30 21.55
CA GLY A 237 20.10 -14.00 20.78
C GLY A 237 18.66 -13.66 21.17
N GLU A 238 18.43 -12.72 22.10
CA GLU A 238 17.09 -12.27 22.50
C GLU A 238 16.85 -10.82 22.09
N ILE A 239 15.65 -10.55 21.57
CA ILE A 239 15.18 -9.19 21.20
C ILE A 239 14.45 -8.61 22.42
N THR A 240 15.17 -7.89 23.25
CA THR A 240 14.60 -7.09 24.34
C THR A 240 14.25 -5.69 23.82
N LYS A 241 13.54 -4.89 24.65
CA LYS A 241 13.25 -3.49 24.33
C LYS A 241 14.52 -2.68 24.07
N ASP A 242 15.54 -2.83 24.91
CA ASP A 242 16.78 -2.05 24.82
C ASP A 242 17.57 -2.39 23.55
N ILE A 243 17.60 -3.68 23.17
CA ILE A 243 18.21 -4.11 21.92
C ILE A 243 17.44 -3.56 20.71
N ALA A 244 16.09 -3.63 20.76
CA ALA A 244 15.25 -3.08 19.68
C ALA A 244 15.44 -1.58 19.53
N ASP A 245 15.38 -0.81 20.63
CA ASP A 245 15.57 0.64 20.61
C ASP A 245 16.97 1.03 20.09
N LYS A 246 18.02 0.38 20.61
CA LYS A 246 19.40 0.62 20.16
C LYS A 246 19.56 0.31 18.67
N ALA A 247 19.04 -0.82 18.20
CA ALA A 247 19.13 -1.22 16.80
C ALA A 247 18.39 -0.22 15.90
N LEU A 248 17.16 0.15 16.25
CA LEU A 248 16.34 1.07 15.46
C LEU A 248 16.95 2.47 15.43
N SER A 249 17.51 2.95 16.54
CA SER A 249 18.22 4.22 16.61
C SER A 249 19.48 4.24 15.72
N GLN A 250 20.24 3.12 15.68
CA GLN A 250 21.40 3.00 14.79
C GLN A 250 21.01 2.90 13.31
N LEU A 251 19.79 2.44 13.03
CA LEU A 251 19.22 2.42 11.68
C LEU A 251 18.54 3.73 11.31
N GLU A 252 18.69 4.77 12.14
CA GLU A 252 18.08 6.09 11.93
C GLU A 252 16.56 6.06 11.81
N VAL A 253 15.90 5.10 12.51
CA VAL A 253 14.46 5.01 12.63
C VAL A 253 14.06 5.61 13.97
N ASP A 254 13.36 6.72 13.95
CA ASP A 254 12.97 7.44 15.17
C ASP A 254 11.75 6.83 15.88
N SER A 255 11.31 7.47 16.98
CA SER A 255 10.19 7.00 17.80
C SER A 255 8.83 6.94 17.07
N LEU A 256 8.64 7.69 15.99
CA LEU A 256 7.47 7.62 15.11
C LEU A 256 7.69 6.68 13.92
N GLY A 257 8.86 6.06 13.81
CA GLY A 257 9.22 5.24 12.67
C GLY A 257 9.64 6.04 11.42
N LEU A 258 9.94 7.33 11.57
CA LEU A 258 10.46 8.13 10.47
C LEU A 258 11.91 7.75 10.20
N ASP A 259 12.26 7.58 8.93
CA ASP A 259 13.60 7.29 8.46
C ASP A 259 14.31 8.57 7.94
N GLN A 260 15.53 8.40 7.48
CA GLN A 260 16.35 9.50 6.97
C GLN A 260 15.66 10.27 5.84
N LEU A 261 14.93 9.59 4.95
CA LEU A 261 14.24 10.24 3.83
C LEU A 261 13.05 11.07 4.31
N ASP A 262 12.28 10.57 5.29
CA ASP A 262 11.19 11.34 5.91
C ASP A 262 11.71 12.61 6.58
N HIS A 263 12.81 12.50 7.32
CA HIS A 263 13.45 13.66 7.96
C HIS A 263 13.97 14.67 6.92
N ARG A 264 14.60 14.18 5.84
CA ARG A 264 15.04 15.06 4.72
C ARG A 264 13.85 15.76 4.07
N TYR A 265 12.73 15.03 3.88
CA TYR A 265 11.49 15.57 3.30
C TYR A 265 10.90 16.70 4.16
N LEU A 266 10.73 16.46 5.46
CA LEU A 266 10.19 17.45 6.39
C LEU A 266 11.13 18.66 6.51
N ASN A 267 12.43 18.44 6.68
CA ASN A 267 13.43 19.49 6.80
C ASN A 267 13.55 20.33 5.51
N CYS A 268 13.42 19.71 4.34
CA CYS A 268 13.39 20.41 3.06
C CYS A 268 12.26 21.45 3.04
N ILE A 269 11.05 21.05 3.42
CA ILE A 269 9.91 21.96 3.43
C ILE A 269 10.06 23.03 4.52
N ILE A 270 10.54 22.67 5.70
CA ILE A 270 10.70 23.60 6.82
C ILE A 270 11.76 24.67 6.52
N HIS A 271 12.96 24.25 6.11
CA HIS A 271 14.09 25.17 6.02
C HIS A 271 14.19 25.88 4.67
N ASN A 272 13.81 25.22 3.57
CA ASN A 272 13.96 25.83 2.24
C ASN A 272 12.68 26.57 1.80
N TYR A 273 11.53 26.24 2.39
CA TYR A 273 10.21 26.78 1.98
C TYR A 273 9.36 27.26 3.17
N GLU A 274 9.96 27.58 4.30
CA GLU A 274 9.30 28.18 5.48
C GLU A 274 8.08 27.38 5.98
N GLY A 275 8.12 26.05 5.83
CA GLY A 275 7.01 25.15 6.18
C GLY A 275 5.97 24.97 5.08
N GLY A 276 6.14 25.57 3.93
CA GLY A 276 5.25 25.47 2.77
C GLY A 276 4.26 26.64 2.64
N PRO A 277 3.38 26.63 1.62
CA PRO A 277 3.10 25.51 0.70
C PRO A 277 4.13 25.37 -0.43
N VAL A 278 4.52 24.15 -0.75
CA VAL A 278 5.48 23.83 -1.83
C VAL A 278 5.00 22.67 -2.70
N GLY A 279 5.23 22.77 -4.01
CA GLY A 279 4.84 21.74 -4.98
C GLY A 279 5.71 20.48 -4.88
N ILE A 280 5.14 19.31 -5.19
CA ILE A 280 5.88 18.04 -5.11
C ILE A 280 7.08 17.98 -6.06
N GLU A 281 6.98 18.54 -7.26
CA GLU A 281 8.08 18.59 -8.24
C GLU A 281 9.28 19.36 -7.69
N THR A 282 9.01 20.44 -6.97
CA THR A 282 10.06 21.25 -6.33
C THR A 282 10.75 20.47 -5.21
N ILE A 283 10.00 19.75 -4.39
CA ILE A 283 10.54 18.90 -3.33
C ILE A 283 11.35 17.74 -3.93
N ALA A 284 10.82 17.08 -4.96
CA ALA A 284 11.47 15.99 -5.68
C ALA A 284 12.82 16.41 -6.25
N ALA A 285 12.86 17.58 -6.89
CA ALA A 285 14.12 18.17 -7.40
C ALA A 285 15.11 18.49 -6.27
N ALA A 286 14.64 19.10 -5.19
CA ALA A 286 15.49 19.48 -4.04
C ALA A 286 16.09 18.26 -3.33
N LEU A 287 15.35 17.13 -3.26
CA LEU A 287 15.80 15.90 -2.62
C LEU A 287 16.56 14.98 -3.56
N SER A 288 16.53 15.23 -4.88
CA SER A 288 17.02 14.33 -5.93
C SER A 288 16.34 12.96 -5.88
N GLU A 289 15.02 12.96 -5.58
CA GLU A 289 14.20 11.76 -5.48
C GLU A 289 13.07 11.79 -6.54
N PRO A 290 12.67 10.65 -7.10
CA PRO A 290 11.52 10.59 -8.00
C PRO A 290 10.24 11.06 -7.30
N ARG A 291 9.42 11.86 -7.99
CA ARG A 291 8.11 12.30 -7.48
C ARG A 291 7.27 11.12 -6.96
N ASP A 292 7.16 10.05 -7.77
CA ASP A 292 6.33 8.89 -7.42
C ASP A 292 6.81 8.23 -6.12
N ALA A 293 8.12 8.17 -5.86
CA ALA A 293 8.66 7.64 -4.62
C ALA A 293 8.22 8.47 -3.41
N LEU A 294 8.24 9.80 -3.53
CA LEU A 294 7.77 10.68 -2.45
C LEU A 294 6.25 10.51 -2.22
N GLU A 295 5.45 10.49 -3.27
CA GLU A 295 3.98 10.39 -3.17
C GLU A 295 3.49 9.01 -2.71
N GLU A 296 4.22 7.93 -2.99
CA GLU A 296 3.80 6.57 -2.66
C GLU A 296 4.41 6.00 -1.39
N ILE A 297 5.64 6.42 -1.04
CA ILE A 297 6.38 5.83 0.08
C ILE A 297 6.43 6.78 1.28
N VAL A 298 6.73 8.07 1.05
CA VAL A 298 6.95 9.05 2.11
C VAL A 298 5.65 9.68 2.59
N GLU A 299 4.92 10.35 1.69
CA GLU A 299 3.75 11.16 2.03
C GLU A 299 2.60 10.39 2.69
N PRO A 300 2.23 9.14 2.31
CA PRO A 300 1.08 8.47 2.88
C PRO A 300 1.13 8.35 4.39
N TYR A 301 2.30 8.02 4.93
CA TYR A 301 2.47 7.92 6.37
C TYR A 301 2.53 9.28 7.06
N LEU A 302 3.24 10.24 6.49
CA LEU A 302 3.32 11.61 7.02
C LEU A 302 1.94 12.29 7.06
N LEU A 303 1.11 12.08 6.03
CA LEU A 303 -0.29 12.54 5.98
C LEU A 303 -1.15 11.87 7.05
N GLN A 304 -1.05 10.56 7.19
CA GLN A 304 -1.79 9.81 8.21
C GLN A 304 -1.43 10.26 9.62
N GLN A 305 -0.14 10.51 9.87
CA GLN A 305 0.32 11.00 11.17
C GLN A 305 -0.01 12.48 11.41
N GLY A 306 -0.53 13.19 10.41
CA GLY A 306 -0.81 14.62 10.49
C GLY A 306 0.47 15.45 10.63
N LEU A 307 1.58 14.99 10.06
CA LEU A 307 2.86 15.71 10.02
C LEU A 307 2.91 16.71 8.86
N ILE A 308 2.22 16.38 7.77
CA ILE A 308 2.03 17.25 6.61
C ILE A 308 0.56 17.30 6.20
N ALA A 309 0.19 18.34 5.43
CA ALA A 309 -1.10 18.44 4.75
C ALA A 309 -0.90 18.72 3.26
N ARG A 310 -1.82 18.21 2.42
CA ARG A 310 -1.91 18.56 1.00
C ARG A 310 -2.93 19.67 0.82
N THR A 311 -2.52 20.78 0.23
CA THR A 311 -3.37 21.91 -0.11
C THR A 311 -3.39 22.09 -1.63
N PRO A 312 -4.32 22.89 -2.21
CA PRO A 312 -4.30 23.25 -3.62
C PRO A 312 -2.99 23.94 -4.08
N ARG A 313 -2.29 24.62 -3.15
CA ARG A 313 -1.02 25.29 -3.41
C ARG A 313 0.20 24.39 -3.25
N GLY A 314 0.05 23.23 -2.61
CA GLY A 314 1.16 22.30 -2.35
C GLY A 314 1.13 21.67 -0.97
N ARG A 315 2.30 21.19 -0.54
CA ARG A 315 2.49 20.51 0.75
C ARG A 315 2.86 21.52 1.82
N VAL A 316 2.28 21.34 3.01
CA VAL A 316 2.51 22.18 4.18
C VAL A 316 2.86 21.30 5.37
N VAL A 317 3.87 21.69 6.15
CA VAL A 317 4.26 21.01 7.38
C VAL A 317 3.38 21.46 8.53
N MET A 318 2.83 20.48 9.27
CA MET A 318 1.90 20.72 10.36
C MET A 318 2.60 20.92 11.71
N ALA A 319 1.94 21.56 12.67
CA ALA A 319 2.49 21.84 14.00
C ALA A 319 3.05 20.58 14.71
N LYS A 320 2.42 19.42 14.49
CA LYS A 320 2.86 18.13 15.05
C LYS A 320 4.27 17.75 14.58
N ALA A 321 4.63 18.06 13.33
CA ALA A 321 5.98 17.78 12.80
C ALA A 321 7.03 18.69 13.44
N TYR A 322 6.75 19.98 13.61
CA TYR A 322 7.66 20.90 14.32
C TYR A 322 7.93 20.42 15.75
N LYS A 323 6.85 20.02 16.46
CA LYS A 323 6.97 19.48 17.82
C LYS A 323 7.83 18.22 17.85
N HIS A 324 7.63 17.31 16.91
CA HIS A 324 8.39 16.05 16.81
C HIS A 324 9.88 16.30 16.52
N LEU A 325 10.17 17.23 15.64
CA LEU A 325 11.55 17.61 15.27
C LEU A 325 12.23 18.53 16.31
N GLY A 326 11.53 18.93 17.38
CA GLY A 326 12.04 19.85 18.37
C GLY A 326 12.25 21.29 17.85
N LEU A 327 11.56 21.66 16.76
CA LEU A 327 11.66 22.96 16.12
C LEU A 327 10.50 23.88 16.56
N LYS A 328 10.80 25.20 16.61
CA LYS A 328 9.74 26.20 16.82
C LYS A 328 9.01 26.45 15.49
N ARG A 329 7.66 26.44 15.56
CA ARG A 329 6.85 26.80 14.40
C ARG A 329 6.95 28.33 14.18
N PRO A 330 7.11 28.82 12.94
CA PRO A 330 7.03 30.24 12.62
C PRO A 330 5.67 30.82 13.02
N GLU A 331 5.64 32.01 13.65
CA GLU A 331 4.41 32.67 14.12
C GLU A 331 3.47 33.10 12.97
N SER A 332 3.94 33.16 11.73
CA SER A 332 3.21 33.58 10.52
C SER A 332 2.97 32.43 9.55
N SER A 333 2.46 31.27 9.99
CA SER A 333 2.15 30.21 9.03
C SER A 333 0.81 30.46 8.34
N PRO A 334 0.67 30.16 7.02
CA PRO A 334 -0.55 30.43 6.25
C PRO A 334 -1.84 29.80 6.79
N GLN A 335 -1.74 28.94 7.79
CA GLN A 335 -2.90 28.30 8.45
C GLN A 335 -3.59 29.19 9.48
N ASP A 336 -2.86 30.11 10.10
CA ASP A 336 -3.44 31.00 11.11
C ASP A 336 -4.35 32.06 10.47
N VAL A 337 -4.13 32.38 9.18
CA VAL A 337 -5.00 33.28 8.40
C VAL A 337 -6.34 32.64 8.04
N GLN A 338 -6.41 31.33 7.89
CA GLN A 338 -7.66 30.63 7.56
C GLN A 338 -8.53 30.33 8.80
N SER A 339 -7.94 30.04 9.95
CA SER A 339 -8.70 29.88 11.21
C SER A 339 -9.27 31.21 11.69
N SER A 340 -8.53 32.30 11.59
CA SER A 340 -9.06 33.63 11.95
C SER A 340 -10.18 34.13 11.03
N LEU A 341 -10.21 33.69 9.78
CA LEU A 341 -11.31 34.00 8.83
C LEU A 341 -12.61 33.21 9.12
N PHE A 342 -12.51 32.07 9.78
CA PHE A 342 -13.69 31.28 10.20
C PHE A 342 -14.17 31.62 11.59
N ASP A 343 -13.31 32.17 12.45
CA ASP A 343 -13.70 32.64 13.79
C ASP A 343 -14.39 34.05 13.77
N GLU A 344 -14.19 34.82 12.69
CA GLU A 344 -14.88 36.13 12.51
C GLU A 344 -16.27 36.02 11.87
N THR A 345 -16.71 34.85 11.41
CA THR A 345 -18.07 34.64 10.90
C THR A 345 -18.94 33.92 11.89
N GLY A 346 -19.38 34.61 12.88
CA GLY A 346 -20.54 34.07 13.50
C GLY A 346 -20.72 34.23 14.91
N VAL A 347 -21.22 34.92 15.54
CA VAL A 347 -22.33 34.90 16.51
C VAL A 347 -23.20 36.09 16.14
N ILE A 348 -24.14 35.87 15.27
CA ILE A 348 -25.33 36.77 15.20
C ILE A 348 -26.12 36.41 16.44
N ASP A 349 -26.04 37.32 17.42
CA ASP A 349 -26.81 37.26 18.65
C ASP A 349 -28.30 37.41 18.28
N GLU A 350 -29.08 36.36 18.49
CA GLU A 350 -30.55 36.31 18.23
C GLU A 350 -31.40 37.22 19.17
N THR A 351 -30.82 38.27 19.71
CA THR A 351 -31.53 39.16 20.68
C THR A 351 -32.00 40.51 20.13
N ASP A 352 -31.91 40.77 18.81
CA ASP A 352 -32.36 42.06 18.23
C ASP A 352 -33.57 41.98 17.29
N VAL A 353 -34.49 41.04 17.46
CA VAL A 353 -35.71 40.92 16.62
C VAL A 353 -36.96 41.64 17.25
N ASP A 354 -36.82 42.36 18.35
CA ASP A 354 -37.98 42.98 19.02
C ASP A 354 -37.95 44.52 19.08
N LYS A 355 -37.57 45.19 17.98
CA LYS A 355 -37.68 46.67 17.92
C LYS A 355 -38.10 47.23 16.57
N PHE A 356 -39.06 46.65 15.89
CA PHE A 356 -39.82 47.34 14.83
C PHE A 356 -41.25 46.78 14.77
N SER A 357 -42.07 47.20 15.78
CA SER A 357 -43.51 47.17 15.70
C SER A 357 -43.98 48.44 16.37
N ASP A 358 -44.15 49.48 15.57
CA ASP A 358 -45.16 50.57 15.70
C ASP A 358 -45.18 51.34 14.36
#